data_b06cba839990c7dd2ef5eb549f8c0fb8
#
_entry.id   b06cba839990c7dd2ef5eb549f8c0fb8
#
_cell.length_a   1.000
_cell.length_b   1.000
_cell.length_c   1.000
_cell.angle_alpha   90.00
_cell.angle_beta   90.00
_cell.angle_gamma   90.00
#
_symmetry.space_group_name_H-M   'P 1'
#
loop_
_entity.id
_entity.type
_entity.pdbx_description
1 polymer ?
#
loop_
_entity_poly.entity_id
_entity_poly.type
_entity_poly.pdbx_seq_one_letter_code
_entity_poly.pdbx_strand_id
1 'polypeptide(L)'
;LYVPLLRDIGRHFSVNRMLTMDSVRLRLEREQPLTFLEFNYMVLQSYDFVELAKRHGCALQMGGSDQWGNIVMGVELGRRVAGLELFGLTTPLIATASGAKMGKTAQGAVWLNADRVSPYDYWQFWRNTEDGDVERFLKLFTELPLGEIARLAALAGAEINEAKKVLAFEATR
;
A
#
# COMPACT_ATOMS: atom_id res chain seq x y z
N LEU A 1 -1.27 7.51 -29.49
CA LEU A 1 -0.57 6.93 -28.32
C LEU A 1 -1.15 5.60 -27.84
N TYR A 2 -2.49 5.47 -27.70
CA TYR A 2 -3.12 4.27 -27.14
C TYR A 2 -3.03 3.03 -28.05
N VAL A 3 -3.27 3.18 -29.34
CA VAL A 3 -3.22 2.05 -30.29
C VAL A 3 -1.81 1.43 -30.39
N PRO A 4 -0.72 2.22 -30.51
CA PRO A 4 0.63 1.67 -30.44
C PRO A 4 0.93 0.94 -29.11
N LEU A 5 0.47 1.47 -27.96
CA LEU A 5 0.62 0.81 -26.66
C LEU A 5 -0.06 -0.56 -26.66
N LEU A 6 -1.30 -0.66 -27.14
CA LEU A 6 -2.02 -1.94 -27.21
C LEU A 6 -1.33 -2.93 -28.15
N ARG A 7 -0.87 -2.46 -29.33
CA ARG A 7 -0.18 -3.31 -30.32
C ARG A 7 1.14 -3.84 -29.80
N ASP A 8 1.95 -3.00 -29.16
CA ASP A 8 3.34 -3.32 -28.86
C ASP A 8 3.48 -3.90 -27.43
N ILE A 9 2.65 -3.48 -26.50
CA ILE A 9 2.68 -3.88 -25.09
C ILE A 9 1.48 -4.75 -24.72
N GLY A 10 0.27 -4.32 -25.06
CA GLY A 10 -0.97 -5.03 -24.70
C GLY A 10 -1.02 -6.48 -25.18
N ARG A 11 -0.40 -6.77 -26.33
CA ARG A 11 -0.30 -8.14 -26.87
C ARG A 11 0.41 -9.15 -25.95
N HIS A 12 1.17 -8.69 -24.97
CA HIS A 12 1.87 -9.53 -24.01
C HIS A 12 1.01 -9.91 -22.79
N PHE A 13 -0.20 -9.37 -22.70
CA PHE A 13 -1.15 -9.61 -21.62
C PHE A 13 -2.25 -10.55 -22.08
N SER A 14 -2.51 -11.60 -21.30
CA SER A 14 -3.66 -12.48 -21.52
C SER A 14 -4.82 -11.98 -20.66
N VAL A 15 -5.97 -11.69 -21.29
CA VAL A 15 -7.19 -11.30 -20.57
C VAL A 15 -7.59 -12.38 -19.56
N ASN A 16 -7.51 -13.66 -19.93
CA ASN A 16 -7.82 -14.75 -19.02
C ASN A 16 -6.99 -14.70 -17.74
N ARG A 17 -5.68 -14.39 -17.85
CA ARG A 17 -4.81 -14.22 -16.68
C ARG A 17 -5.13 -12.96 -15.89
N MET A 18 -5.42 -11.85 -16.56
CA MET A 18 -5.83 -10.61 -15.88
C MET A 18 -7.11 -10.82 -15.06
N LEU A 19 -8.05 -11.62 -15.55
CA LEU A 19 -9.30 -11.95 -14.84
C LEU A 19 -9.06 -12.81 -13.58
N THR A 20 -7.95 -13.54 -13.48
CA THR A 20 -7.62 -14.34 -12.28
C THR A 20 -6.94 -13.54 -11.16
N MET A 21 -6.50 -12.30 -11.43
CA MET A 21 -5.89 -11.46 -10.41
C MET A 21 -6.92 -11.02 -9.37
N ASP A 22 -6.55 -11.06 -8.10
CA ASP A 22 -7.48 -10.79 -6.99
C ASP A 22 -8.17 -9.43 -7.09
N SER A 23 -7.47 -8.40 -7.57
CA SER A 23 -8.03 -7.07 -7.79
C SER A 23 -9.20 -7.04 -8.78
N VAL A 24 -9.24 -7.98 -9.72
CA VAL A 24 -10.31 -8.14 -10.71
C VAL A 24 -11.30 -9.21 -10.26
N ARG A 25 -10.80 -10.41 -9.98
CA ARG A 25 -11.60 -11.59 -9.61
C ARG A 25 -12.58 -11.29 -8.48
N LEU A 26 -12.11 -10.70 -7.37
CA LEU A 26 -12.95 -10.38 -6.21
C LEU A 26 -14.07 -9.38 -6.53
N ARG A 27 -13.83 -8.43 -7.46
CA ARG A 27 -14.89 -7.50 -7.90
C ARG A 27 -15.93 -8.21 -8.74
N LEU A 28 -15.50 -9.07 -9.67
CA LEU A 28 -16.43 -9.85 -10.50
C LEU A 28 -17.27 -10.80 -9.65
N GLU A 29 -16.67 -11.51 -8.70
CA GLU A 29 -17.38 -12.38 -7.76
C GLU A 29 -18.40 -11.65 -6.88
N ARG A 30 -18.14 -10.38 -6.57
CA ARG A 30 -19.03 -9.52 -5.77
C ARG A 30 -19.98 -8.67 -6.61
N GLU A 31 -20.02 -8.88 -7.92
CA GLU A 31 -20.80 -8.09 -8.88
C GLU A 31 -20.55 -6.57 -8.75
N GLN A 32 -19.32 -6.19 -8.35
CA GLN A 32 -18.92 -4.80 -8.23
C GLN A 32 -18.47 -4.25 -9.58
N PRO A 33 -18.81 -3.00 -9.90
CA PRO A 33 -18.36 -2.37 -11.15
C PRO A 33 -16.85 -2.39 -11.27
N LEU A 34 -16.35 -2.76 -12.46
CA LEU A 34 -14.96 -2.69 -12.85
C LEU A 34 -14.88 -1.90 -14.16
N THR A 35 -14.31 -0.73 -14.12
CA THR A 35 -14.17 0.10 -15.31
C THR A 35 -13.06 -0.42 -16.22
N PHE A 36 -13.15 -0.11 -17.51
CA PHE A 36 -12.11 -0.45 -18.47
C PHE A 36 -10.74 0.14 -18.09
N LEU A 37 -10.72 1.35 -17.53
CA LEU A 37 -9.50 1.97 -17.03
C LEU A 37 -8.88 1.18 -15.88
N GLU A 38 -9.68 0.80 -14.89
CA GLU A 38 -9.20 -0.02 -13.75
C GLU A 38 -8.67 -1.38 -14.20
N PHE A 39 -9.33 -2.02 -15.17
CA PHE A 39 -8.85 -3.26 -15.75
C PHE A 39 -7.52 -3.08 -16.49
N ASN A 40 -7.35 -1.98 -17.23
CA ASN A 40 -6.10 -1.68 -17.93
C ASN A 40 -4.97 -1.17 -17.03
N TYR A 41 -5.22 -0.89 -15.76
CA TYR A 41 -4.19 -0.43 -14.83
C TYR A 41 -3.00 -1.40 -14.77
N MET A 42 -3.26 -2.71 -14.85
CA MET A 42 -2.20 -3.72 -14.92
C MET A 42 -1.25 -3.51 -16.11
N VAL A 43 -1.79 -3.15 -17.27
CA VAL A 43 -0.98 -2.88 -18.48
C VAL A 43 -0.18 -1.60 -18.32
N LEU A 44 -0.82 -0.53 -17.84
CA LEU A 44 -0.18 0.79 -17.69
C LEU A 44 0.94 0.75 -16.65
N GLN A 45 0.68 0.22 -15.47
CA GLN A 45 1.67 0.13 -14.39
C GLN A 45 2.82 -0.82 -14.76
N SER A 46 2.54 -1.91 -15.46
CA SER A 46 3.58 -2.82 -15.97
C SER A 46 4.50 -2.13 -16.98
N TYR A 47 3.93 -1.33 -17.87
CA TYR A 47 4.70 -0.55 -18.83
C TYR A 47 5.58 0.49 -18.14
N ASP A 48 5.03 1.22 -17.16
CA ASP A 48 5.77 2.19 -16.36
C ASP A 48 6.97 1.52 -15.66
N PHE A 49 6.79 0.34 -15.06
CA PHE A 49 7.88 -0.37 -14.41
C PHE A 49 9.00 -0.72 -15.39
N VAL A 50 8.67 -1.20 -16.59
CA VAL A 50 9.67 -1.51 -17.63
C VAL A 50 10.39 -0.24 -18.10
N GLU A 51 9.68 0.87 -18.26
CA GLU A 51 10.31 2.14 -18.67
C GLU A 51 11.20 2.72 -17.56
N LEU A 52 10.79 2.62 -16.30
CA LEU A 52 11.63 3.00 -15.16
C LEU A 52 12.89 2.13 -15.06
N ALA A 53 12.76 0.82 -15.33
CA ALA A 53 13.90 -0.07 -15.36
C ALA A 53 14.89 0.31 -16.48
N LYS A 54 14.40 0.57 -17.69
CA LYS A 54 15.25 0.95 -18.83
C LYS A 54 15.92 2.30 -18.65
N ARG A 55 15.20 3.29 -18.12
CA ARG A 55 15.68 4.67 -18.04
C ARG A 55 16.48 4.96 -16.78
N HIS A 56 16.14 4.31 -15.67
CA HIS A 56 16.67 4.63 -14.34
C HIS A 56 17.28 3.44 -13.59
N GLY A 57 17.34 2.25 -14.23
CA GLY A 57 17.85 1.05 -13.57
C GLY A 57 17.00 0.56 -12.40
N CYS A 58 15.72 0.92 -12.36
CA CYS A 58 14.78 0.53 -11.29
C CYS A 58 14.48 -0.98 -11.42
N ALA A 59 15.05 -1.81 -10.54
CA ALA A 59 14.88 -3.25 -10.58
C ALA A 59 13.82 -3.80 -9.64
N LEU A 60 13.37 -3.03 -8.63
CA LEU A 60 12.40 -3.46 -7.61
C LEU A 60 11.20 -2.53 -7.58
N GLN A 61 9.99 -3.09 -7.65
CA GLN A 61 8.74 -2.39 -7.37
C GLN A 61 8.11 -2.93 -6.08
N MET A 62 7.74 -2.02 -5.18
CA MET A 62 7.13 -2.35 -3.89
C MET A 62 5.71 -1.79 -3.80
N GLY A 63 4.84 -2.46 -3.04
CA GLY A 63 3.48 -1.99 -2.79
C GLY A 63 2.74 -2.77 -1.72
N GLY A 64 1.48 -2.44 -1.50
CA GLY A 64 0.58 -3.25 -0.70
C GLY A 64 0.18 -4.53 -1.45
N SER A 65 -0.33 -5.53 -0.73
CA SER A 65 -0.75 -6.81 -1.31
C SER A 65 -1.83 -6.67 -2.40
N ASP A 66 -2.60 -5.58 -2.38
CA ASP A 66 -3.56 -5.23 -3.42
C ASP A 66 -2.89 -4.86 -4.76
N GLN A 67 -1.59 -4.52 -4.76
CA GLN A 67 -0.80 -4.18 -5.94
C GLN A 67 -0.11 -5.40 -6.58
N TRP A 68 -0.22 -6.59 -5.97
CA TRP A 68 0.50 -7.77 -6.44
C TRP A 68 0.27 -8.08 -7.92
N GLY A 69 -0.98 -8.05 -8.38
CA GLY A 69 -1.33 -8.29 -9.78
C GLY A 69 -0.61 -7.34 -10.74
N ASN A 70 -0.60 -6.05 -10.42
CA ASN A 70 0.06 -5.03 -11.24
C ASN A 70 1.58 -5.23 -11.27
N ILE A 71 2.18 -5.48 -10.09
CA ILE A 71 3.63 -5.63 -9.94
C ILE A 71 4.14 -6.88 -10.67
N VAL A 72 3.52 -8.04 -10.46
CA VAL A 72 3.96 -9.29 -11.08
C VAL A 72 3.82 -9.28 -12.60
N MET A 73 2.78 -8.61 -13.12
CA MET A 73 2.60 -8.44 -14.56
C MET A 73 3.71 -7.55 -15.15
N GLY A 74 4.20 -6.56 -14.39
CA GLY A 74 5.37 -5.73 -14.77
C GLY A 74 6.67 -6.53 -14.80
N VAL A 75 6.90 -7.38 -13.80
CA VAL A 75 8.06 -8.31 -13.78
C VAL A 75 8.06 -9.18 -15.04
N GLU A 76 6.92 -9.78 -15.40
CA GLU A 76 6.82 -10.61 -16.57
C GLU A 76 6.96 -9.85 -17.88
N LEU A 77 6.39 -8.64 -17.96
CA LEU A 77 6.54 -7.78 -19.12
C LEU A 77 8.02 -7.46 -19.36
N GLY A 78 8.75 -7.05 -18.30
CA GLY A 78 10.18 -6.76 -18.39
C GLY A 78 11.00 -7.90 -18.96
N ARG A 79 10.75 -9.12 -18.48
CA ARG A 79 11.38 -10.34 -19.01
C ARG A 79 11.05 -10.57 -20.49
N ARG A 80 9.80 -10.38 -20.90
CA ARG A 80 9.33 -10.70 -22.26
C ARG A 80 9.78 -9.70 -23.31
N VAL A 81 9.77 -8.40 -22.99
CA VAL A 81 10.02 -7.33 -23.97
C VAL A 81 11.40 -6.76 -23.94
N ALA A 82 12.16 -6.98 -22.86
CA ALA A 82 13.47 -6.37 -22.67
C ALA A 82 14.53 -7.32 -22.07
N GLY A 83 14.19 -8.58 -21.78
CA GLY A 83 15.11 -9.52 -21.12
C GLY A 83 15.58 -9.07 -19.74
N LEU A 84 14.83 -8.19 -19.08
CA LEU A 84 15.17 -7.65 -17.77
C LEU A 84 14.79 -8.60 -16.65
N GLU A 85 15.65 -8.71 -15.64
CA GLU A 85 15.34 -9.34 -14.38
C GLU A 85 14.84 -8.28 -13.40
N LEU A 86 13.53 -8.32 -13.11
CA LEU A 86 12.85 -7.38 -12.24
C LEU A 86 12.24 -8.10 -11.04
N PHE A 87 12.09 -7.40 -9.92
CA PHE A 87 11.62 -7.95 -8.66
C PHE A 87 10.39 -7.21 -8.16
N GLY A 88 9.50 -7.93 -7.49
CA GLY A 88 8.32 -7.38 -6.83
C GLY A 88 8.30 -7.75 -5.36
N LEU A 89 7.98 -6.80 -4.49
CA LEU A 89 7.76 -7.01 -3.06
C LEU A 89 6.44 -6.41 -2.64
N THR A 90 5.60 -7.19 -1.97
CA THR A 90 4.36 -6.67 -1.38
C THR A 90 4.30 -6.92 0.12
N THR A 91 3.65 -5.99 0.82
CA THR A 91 3.36 -6.10 2.24
C THR A 91 1.85 -6.23 2.46
N PRO A 92 1.40 -6.88 3.55
CA PRO A 92 -0.01 -6.85 3.93
C PRO A 92 -0.51 -5.41 4.08
N LEU A 93 -1.78 -5.18 3.73
CA LEU A 93 -2.41 -3.87 3.94
C LEU A 93 -2.54 -3.58 5.44
N ILE A 94 -2.23 -2.35 5.82
CA ILE A 94 -2.42 -1.90 7.19
C ILE A 94 -3.91 -1.60 7.40
N ALA A 95 -4.51 -2.37 8.30
CA ALA A 95 -5.88 -2.16 8.78
C ALA A 95 -5.85 -1.89 10.29
N THR A 96 -6.86 -1.23 10.82
CA THR A 96 -7.06 -1.09 12.26
C THR A 96 -7.52 -2.42 12.88
N ALA A 97 -7.48 -2.54 14.20
CA ALA A 97 -7.99 -3.69 14.93
C ALA A 97 -9.48 -3.97 14.61
N SER A 98 -10.27 -2.92 14.34
CA SER A 98 -11.65 -3.02 13.87
C SER A 98 -11.80 -3.45 12.40
N GLY A 99 -10.70 -3.65 11.66
CA GLY A 99 -10.69 -4.06 10.25
C GLY A 99 -10.84 -2.92 9.23
N ALA A 100 -10.93 -1.67 9.67
CA ALA A 100 -10.96 -0.52 8.79
C ALA A 100 -9.56 -0.29 8.16
N LYS A 101 -9.52 0.20 6.90
CA LYS A 101 -8.25 0.60 6.28
C LYS A 101 -7.67 1.80 7.01
N MET A 102 -6.41 1.70 7.45
CA MET A 102 -5.71 2.80 8.08
C MET A 102 -5.53 3.98 7.11
N GLY A 103 -5.57 5.21 7.65
CA GLY A 103 -5.36 6.44 6.89
C GLY A 103 -6.57 6.93 6.09
N LYS A 104 -7.69 6.17 6.09
CA LYS A 104 -8.97 6.61 5.52
C LYS A 104 -10.01 6.64 6.65
N THR A 105 -10.38 7.82 7.08
CA THR A 105 -11.44 8.06 8.06
C THR A 105 -12.75 8.40 7.36
N ALA A 106 -13.85 8.45 8.11
CA ALA A 106 -15.14 8.92 7.59
C ALA A 106 -15.07 10.38 7.09
N GLN A 107 -14.11 11.16 7.60
CA GLN A 107 -13.85 12.55 7.20
C GLN A 107 -12.83 12.66 6.05
N GLY A 108 -12.29 11.56 5.55
CA GLY A 108 -11.30 11.55 4.46
C GLY A 108 -9.96 10.94 4.83
N ALA A 109 -8.90 11.33 4.12
CA ALA A 109 -7.55 10.84 4.36
C ALA A 109 -6.86 11.61 5.50
N VAL A 110 -5.99 10.93 6.25
CA VAL A 110 -5.09 11.58 7.21
C VAL A 110 -3.87 12.09 6.42
N TRP A 111 -3.78 13.40 6.28
CA TRP A 111 -2.74 14.07 5.51
C TRP A 111 -1.51 14.37 6.36
N LEU A 112 -0.32 14.30 5.74
CA LEU A 112 0.94 14.68 6.36
C LEU A 112 1.22 16.20 6.27
N ASN A 113 0.56 16.87 5.34
CA ASN A 113 0.76 18.30 5.11
C ASN A 113 -0.01 19.13 6.16
N ALA A 114 0.68 20.03 6.83
CA ALA A 114 0.11 20.87 7.90
C ALA A 114 -0.99 21.85 7.43
N ASP A 115 -1.03 22.17 6.15
CA ASP A 115 -2.10 22.98 5.53
C ASP A 115 -3.41 22.21 5.34
N ARG A 116 -3.37 20.87 5.42
CA ARG A 116 -4.55 19.98 5.27
C ARG A 116 -4.99 19.36 6.58
N VAL A 117 -4.07 19.01 7.45
CA VAL A 117 -4.31 18.51 8.81
C VAL A 117 -3.33 19.19 9.73
N SER A 118 -3.82 19.90 10.75
CA SER A 118 -2.93 20.58 11.69
C SER A 118 -2.03 19.57 12.41
N PRO A 119 -0.80 19.98 12.85
CA PRO A 119 0.07 19.10 13.64
C PRO A 119 -0.63 18.55 14.89
N TYR A 120 -1.52 19.34 15.49
CA TYR A 120 -2.31 18.91 16.65
C TYR A 120 -3.31 17.82 16.28
N ASP A 121 -4.06 17.99 15.18
CA ASP A 121 -5.03 16.98 14.73
C ASP A 121 -4.34 15.70 14.27
N TYR A 122 -3.17 15.80 13.65
CA TYR A 122 -2.35 14.66 13.29
C TYR A 122 -1.85 13.91 14.53
N TRP A 123 -1.39 14.64 15.56
CA TRP A 123 -1.04 14.07 16.86
C TRP A 123 -2.26 13.40 17.52
N GLN A 124 -3.43 14.02 17.49
CA GLN A 124 -4.67 13.47 18.04
C GLN A 124 -5.10 12.20 17.32
N PHE A 125 -4.89 12.09 16.02
CA PHE A 125 -5.14 10.85 15.27
C PHE A 125 -4.40 9.67 15.89
N TRP A 126 -3.10 9.81 16.15
CA TRP A 126 -2.28 8.78 16.79
C TRP A 126 -2.65 8.57 18.26
N ARG A 127 -2.98 9.65 18.94
CA ARG A 127 -3.40 9.61 20.34
C ARG A 127 -4.71 8.84 20.57
N ASN A 128 -5.56 8.81 19.56
CA ASN A 128 -6.86 8.12 19.57
C ASN A 128 -6.82 6.72 18.94
N THR A 129 -5.62 6.16 18.72
CA THR A 129 -5.43 4.79 18.25
C THR A 129 -6.15 3.79 19.19
N GLU A 130 -6.80 2.77 18.62
CA GLU A 130 -7.39 1.67 19.39
C GLU A 130 -6.31 0.90 20.16
N ASP A 131 -6.63 0.42 21.36
CA ASP A 131 -5.67 -0.25 22.24
C ASP A 131 -4.99 -1.44 21.56
N GLY A 132 -5.76 -2.22 20.80
CA GLY A 132 -5.24 -3.38 20.06
C GLY A 132 -4.27 -3.04 18.91
N ASP A 133 -4.18 -1.78 18.50
CA ASP A 133 -3.29 -1.34 17.43
C ASP A 133 -1.99 -0.72 17.93
N VAL A 134 -1.91 -0.37 19.23
CA VAL A 134 -0.80 0.41 19.79
C VAL A 134 0.55 -0.24 19.53
N GLU A 135 0.71 -1.52 19.88
CA GLU A 135 1.97 -2.24 19.69
C GLU A 135 2.39 -2.27 18.21
N ARG A 136 1.44 -2.61 17.34
CA ARG A 136 1.70 -2.71 15.91
C ARG A 136 2.09 -1.37 15.32
N PHE A 137 1.42 -0.30 15.73
CA PHE A 137 1.73 1.04 15.20
C PHE A 137 3.02 1.60 15.78
N LEU A 138 3.38 1.30 17.02
CA LEU A 138 4.71 1.60 17.55
C LEU A 138 5.80 0.94 16.70
N LYS A 139 5.63 -0.33 16.28
CA LYS A 139 6.59 -1.03 15.42
C LYS A 139 6.68 -0.47 14.00
N LEU A 140 5.58 0.03 13.45
CA LEU A 140 5.51 0.47 12.05
C LEU A 140 5.83 1.96 11.85
N PHE A 141 5.56 2.79 12.84
CA PHE A 141 5.57 4.23 12.68
C PHE A 141 6.51 4.95 13.64
N THR A 142 7.34 4.21 14.38
CA THR A 142 8.36 4.82 15.24
C THR A 142 9.71 4.13 15.05
N GLU A 143 10.78 4.82 15.46
CA GLU A 143 12.15 4.29 15.49
C GLU A 143 12.55 3.80 16.89
N LEU A 144 11.57 3.55 17.77
CA LEU A 144 11.82 3.08 19.13
C LEU A 144 12.47 1.69 19.14
N PRO A 145 13.41 1.43 20.07
CA PRO A 145 13.96 0.09 20.26
C PRO A 145 12.87 -0.93 20.59
N LEU A 146 12.98 -2.16 20.05
CA LEU A 146 11.97 -3.22 20.26
C LEU A 146 11.71 -3.52 21.75
N GLY A 147 12.75 -3.40 22.62
CA GLY A 147 12.58 -3.56 24.06
C GLY A 147 11.67 -2.51 24.70
N GLU A 148 11.77 -1.26 24.24
CA GLU A 148 10.89 -0.18 24.70
C GLU A 148 9.47 -0.36 24.17
N ILE A 149 9.32 -0.79 22.91
CA ILE A 149 8.01 -1.13 22.34
C ILE A 149 7.35 -2.24 23.14
N ALA A 150 8.10 -3.29 23.51
CA ALA A 150 7.57 -4.40 24.31
C ALA A 150 7.14 -3.92 25.71
N ARG A 151 7.89 -3.01 26.35
CA ARG A 151 7.51 -2.39 27.63
C ARG A 151 6.21 -1.63 27.51
N LEU A 152 6.07 -0.79 26.49
CA LEU A 152 4.87 0.00 26.24
C LEU A 152 3.66 -0.87 25.88
N ALA A 153 3.87 -1.94 25.12
CA ALA A 153 2.81 -2.87 24.73
C ALA A 153 2.28 -3.71 25.90
N ALA A 154 3.05 -3.85 26.99
CA ALA A 154 2.61 -4.55 28.20
C ALA A 154 1.69 -3.71 29.09
N LEU A 155 1.56 -2.40 28.83
CA LEU A 155 0.66 -1.51 29.56
C LEU A 155 -0.81 -1.82 29.23
N ALA A 156 -1.67 -1.82 30.22
CA ALA A 156 -3.08 -2.16 30.08
C ALA A 156 -3.98 -1.16 30.86
N GLY A 157 -5.26 -1.17 30.55
CA GLY A 157 -6.24 -0.30 31.20
C GLY A 157 -5.87 1.20 31.05
N ALA A 158 -5.84 1.94 32.13
CA ALA A 158 -5.53 3.37 32.12
C ALA A 158 -4.08 3.67 31.68
N GLU A 159 -3.14 2.74 31.93
CA GLU A 159 -1.72 2.93 31.62
C GLU A 159 -1.42 2.89 30.13
N ILE A 160 -2.25 2.25 29.30
CA ILE A 160 -2.07 2.23 27.84
C ILE A 160 -2.05 3.65 27.24
N ASN A 161 -2.63 4.61 27.95
CA ASN A 161 -2.58 6.00 27.55
C ASN A 161 -1.14 6.59 27.52
N GLU A 162 -0.21 6.02 28.29
CA GLU A 162 1.21 6.37 28.18
C GLU A 162 1.76 5.92 26.81
N ALA A 163 1.53 4.65 26.45
CA ALA A 163 1.96 4.13 25.15
C ALA A 163 1.38 4.92 23.97
N LYS A 164 0.10 5.30 24.05
CA LYS A 164 -0.55 6.15 23.03
C LYS A 164 0.04 7.56 22.96
N LYS A 165 0.48 8.14 24.07
CA LYS A 165 1.17 9.44 24.08
C LYS A 165 2.53 9.31 23.41
N VAL A 166 3.28 8.26 23.72
CA VAL A 166 4.58 8.01 23.09
C VAL A 166 4.42 7.78 21.59
N LEU A 167 3.47 6.94 21.17
CA LEU A 167 3.16 6.74 19.75
C LEU A 167 2.84 8.06 19.05
N ALA A 168 1.95 8.86 19.63
CA ALA A 168 1.55 10.14 19.05
C ALA A 168 2.73 11.11 18.93
N PHE A 169 3.60 11.16 19.95
CA PHE A 169 4.78 12.02 19.94
C PHE A 169 5.78 11.56 18.88
N GLU A 170 6.14 10.29 18.86
CA GLU A 170 7.15 9.75 17.94
C GLU A 170 6.68 9.79 16.48
N ALA A 171 5.40 9.52 16.21
CA ALA A 171 4.84 9.57 14.86
C ALA A 171 4.59 11.00 14.32
N THR A 172 4.60 12.02 15.19
CA THR A 172 4.37 13.43 14.81
C THR A 172 5.67 14.23 14.75
N ARG A 173 6.72 13.78 15.41
CA ARG A 173 8.05 14.40 15.43
C ARG A 173 8.72 14.36 14.06
#